data_642458abc2f4647204101d30f2ad3b8a
#
_entry.id   642458abc2f4647204101d30f2ad3b8a
#
_cell.length_a   1.000
_cell.length_b   1.000
_cell.length_c   1.000
_cell.angle_alpha   90.00
_cell.angle_beta   90.00
_cell.angle_gamma   90.00
#
_symmetry.space_group_name_H-M   'P 1'
#
loop_
_entity.id
_entity.type
_entity.pdbx_description
1 polymer ?
#
loop_
_entity_poly.entity_id
_entity_poly.type
_entity_poly.pdbx_seq_one_letter_code
_entity_poly.pdbx_strand_id
1 'polypeptide(L)'
;RWRLEIRAEDEERYMRGELVEPIQPIIFYIDRNTPEKYIDCIIEAVRDWRPAFEKAGFKNAIDARLAPTVEEDSDFSIYDSTYPFISWKISGQNNAYGPTPCEPRSGEIIACHIGIFCSVLNLEQKWYFAQCGANDPQAWNIELPDSLQYEQIKQVLTHEVGHTLGLEHNFLGSSHYSIDQLRDNDFLSQYSIGSSIMDYVRCNYALRPQDKVDLRNRRVRVGEYDKWAIEWGYRIFPGKDASEREKNRTLWNQEKQKDPSLHFSGRMDVRAQAEDLGNDHVMVNTQGIENLKYLCEHPDVWNVTDKTSLRVLQGRYEAVLEHYKQWVQHVLSHLGGKRLAEPDDENIYIPEKADYNKKVMSFIQAYICLLYTSEAADD
;
A
#
# COMPACT_ATOMS: atom_id res chain seq x y z
N ARG A 1 -10.75 -16.39 -0.96
CA ARG A 1 -10.40 -16.08 -2.35
C ARG A 1 -11.59 -16.25 -3.29
N TRP A 2 -11.62 -15.56 -4.43
CA TRP A 2 -12.58 -15.80 -5.50
C TRP A 2 -12.36 -17.17 -6.13
N ARG A 3 -13.39 -17.75 -6.68
CA ARG A 3 -13.32 -19.01 -7.41
C ARG A 3 -12.95 -18.75 -8.86
N LEU A 4 -11.73 -19.12 -9.24
CA LEU A 4 -11.25 -19.08 -10.61
C LEU A 4 -11.07 -20.52 -11.12
N GLU A 5 -11.83 -20.87 -12.13
CA GLU A 5 -11.78 -22.19 -12.79
C GLU A 5 -11.39 -22.03 -14.26
N ILE A 6 -10.73 -23.03 -14.80
CA ILE A 6 -10.35 -23.10 -16.21
C ILE A 6 -11.24 -24.11 -16.95
N ARG A 7 -11.38 -23.95 -18.25
CA ARG A 7 -12.05 -24.94 -19.09
C ARG A 7 -11.21 -26.19 -19.19
N ALA A 8 -11.85 -27.36 -19.32
CA ALA A 8 -11.16 -28.64 -19.45
C ALA A 8 -10.20 -28.65 -20.66
N GLU A 9 -10.55 -27.99 -21.76
CA GLU A 9 -9.73 -27.83 -22.95
C GLU A 9 -8.48 -26.98 -22.76
N ASP A 10 -8.44 -26.13 -21.74
CA ASP A 10 -7.32 -25.25 -21.41
C ASP A 10 -6.35 -25.87 -20.37
N GLU A 11 -6.70 -27.00 -19.74
CA GLU A 11 -5.93 -27.58 -18.64
C GLU A 11 -4.49 -27.92 -19.07
N GLU A 12 -4.31 -28.55 -20.23
CA GLU A 12 -2.97 -28.88 -20.73
C GLU A 12 -2.14 -27.64 -21.06
N ARG A 13 -2.78 -26.60 -21.61
CA ARG A 13 -2.13 -25.31 -21.91
C ARG A 13 -1.67 -24.62 -20.64
N TYR A 14 -2.55 -24.57 -19.64
CA TYR A 14 -2.24 -24.01 -18.33
C TYR A 14 -1.07 -24.74 -17.66
N MET A 15 -1.07 -26.09 -17.68
CA MET A 15 0.00 -26.90 -17.09
C MET A 15 1.34 -26.76 -17.82
N ARG A 16 1.34 -26.34 -19.10
CA ARG A 16 2.56 -25.96 -19.84
C ARG A 16 3.04 -24.53 -19.52
N GLY A 17 2.32 -23.78 -18.70
CA GLY A 17 2.66 -22.39 -18.34
C GLY A 17 2.12 -21.34 -19.33
N GLU A 18 1.20 -21.71 -20.21
CA GLU A 18 0.47 -20.73 -21.04
C GLU A 18 -0.59 -20.00 -20.22
N LEU A 19 -0.80 -18.72 -20.52
CA LEU A 19 -1.87 -17.95 -19.89
C LEU A 19 -3.23 -18.35 -20.48
N VAL A 20 -4.19 -18.65 -19.60
CA VAL A 20 -5.57 -18.99 -19.98
C VAL A 20 -6.57 -18.04 -19.36
N GLU A 21 -7.75 -17.92 -19.94
CA GLU A 21 -8.83 -17.14 -19.36
C GLU A 21 -9.63 -18.00 -18.37
N PRO A 22 -9.99 -17.46 -17.20
CA PRO A 22 -10.90 -18.17 -16.30
C PRO A 22 -12.28 -18.27 -16.93
N ILE A 23 -13.05 -19.29 -16.53
CA ILE A 23 -14.46 -19.43 -16.97
C ILE A 23 -15.26 -18.19 -16.58
N GLN A 24 -15.03 -17.69 -15.35
CA GLN A 24 -15.69 -16.48 -14.84
C GLN A 24 -14.60 -15.54 -14.27
N PRO A 25 -14.31 -14.43 -14.95
CA PRO A 25 -13.42 -13.40 -14.43
C PRO A 25 -14.07 -12.60 -13.30
N ILE A 26 -13.25 -11.99 -12.45
CA ILE A 26 -13.66 -11.06 -11.40
C ILE A 26 -13.93 -9.70 -12.05
N ILE A 27 -15.20 -9.29 -12.15
CA ILE A 27 -15.58 -8.03 -12.78
C ILE A 27 -16.18 -7.09 -11.73
N PHE A 28 -15.50 -5.98 -11.46
CA PHE A 28 -16.02 -4.93 -10.59
C PHE A 28 -16.92 -3.98 -11.37
N TYR A 29 -18.08 -3.68 -10.80
CA TYR A 29 -19.02 -2.70 -11.35
C TYR A 29 -18.89 -1.37 -10.60
N ILE A 30 -18.71 -0.29 -11.34
CA ILE A 30 -18.49 1.05 -10.79
C ILE A 30 -19.83 1.79 -10.72
N ASP A 31 -20.13 2.37 -9.56
CA ASP A 31 -21.30 3.21 -9.36
C ASP A 31 -21.32 4.37 -10.36
N ARG A 32 -22.43 4.55 -11.06
CA ARG A 32 -22.63 5.64 -12.02
C ARG A 32 -22.66 7.04 -11.38
N ASN A 33 -22.82 7.11 -10.06
CA ASN A 33 -22.69 8.36 -9.30
C ASN A 33 -21.23 8.77 -9.05
N THR A 34 -20.27 7.95 -9.46
CA THR A 34 -18.86 8.28 -9.41
C THR A 34 -18.53 9.47 -10.30
N PRO A 35 -17.82 10.52 -9.83
CA PRO A 35 -17.40 11.63 -10.69
C PRO A 35 -16.60 11.11 -11.89
N GLU A 36 -16.94 11.57 -13.09
CA GLU A 36 -16.40 11.10 -14.36
C GLU A 36 -14.86 11.08 -14.37
N LYS A 37 -14.23 12.11 -13.79
CA LYS A 37 -12.77 12.23 -13.69
C LYS A 37 -12.07 11.09 -12.92
N TYR A 38 -12.81 10.28 -12.13
CA TYR A 38 -12.25 9.16 -11.36
C TYR A 38 -12.61 7.78 -11.92
N ILE A 39 -13.47 7.70 -12.96
CA ILE A 39 -13.88 6.40 -13.51
C ILE A 39 -12.69 5.63 -14.08
N ASP A 40 -11.88 6.28 -14.91
CA ASP A 40 -10.69 5.65 -15.49
C ASP A 40 -9.66 5.26 -14.41
N CYS A 41 -9.52 6.09 -13.38
CA CYS A 41 -8.69 5.82 -12.22
C CYS A 41 -9.09 4.53 -11.50
N ILE A 42 -10.40 4.32 -11.30
CA ILE A 42 -10.93 3.11 -10.67
C ILE A 42 -10.68 1.87 -11.55
N ILE A 43 -10.90 2.00 -12.85
CA ILE A 43 -10.64 0.92 -13.80
C ILE A 43 -9.17 0.52 -13.77
N GLU A 44 -8.26 1.50 -13.80
CA GLU A 44 -6.83 1.25 -13.74
C GLU A 44 -6.40 0.61 -12.41
N ALA A 45 -6.93 1.07 -11.27
CA ALA A 45 -6.64 0.51 -9.96
C ALA A 45 -6.97 -0.98 -9.87
N VAL A 46 -8.09 -1.40 -10.47
CA VAL A 46 -8.47 -2.82 -10.57
C VAL A 46 -7.53 -3.57 -11.52
N ARG A 47 -7.19 -2.95 -12.66
CA ARG A 47 -6.33 -3.55 -13.68
C ARG A 47 -4.87 -3.68 -13.25
N ASP A 48 -4.41 -2.90 -12.28
CA ASP A 48 -3.05 -3.01 -11.72
C ASP A 48 -2.80 -4.39 -11.09
N TRP A 49 -3.84 -5.15 -10.77
CA TRP A 49 -3.74 -6.55 -10.30
C TRP A 49 -3.57 -7.59 -11.41
N ARG A 50 -3.79 -7.25 -12.68
CA ARG A 50 -3.65 -8.21 -13.79
C ARG A 50 -2.30 -8.92 -13.84
N PRO A 51 -1.14 -8.24 -13.68
CA PRO A 51 0.16 -8.90 -13.69
C PRO A 51 0.31 -9.94 -12.57
N ALA A 52 -0.36 -9.76 -11.42
CA ALA A 52 -0.36 -10.75 -10.35
C ALA A 52 -1.14 -12.01 -10.74
N PHE A 53 -2.29 -11.85 -11.41
CA PHE A 53 -3.04 -12.99 -11.94
C PHE A 53 -2.34 -13.67 -13.12
N GLU A 54 -1.59 -12.94 -13.93
CA GLU A 54 -0.75 -13.52 -14.99
C GLU A 54 0.36 -14.41 -14.42
N LYS A 55 0.98 -14.01 -13.29
CA LYS A 55 1.89 -14.90 -12.55
C LYS A 55 1.20 -16.17 -12.05
N ALA A 56 -0.08 -16.09 -11.70
CA ALA A 56 -0.89 -17.25 -11.33
C ALA A 56 -1.36 -18.10 -12.55
N GLY A 57 -1.05 -17.70 -13.79
CA GLY A 57 -1.39 -18.40 -15.01
C GLY A 57 -2.68 -17.95 -15.70
N PHE A 58 -3.28 -16.84 -15.23
CA PHE A 58 -4.56 -16.34 -15.77
C PHE A 58 -4.38 -15.02 -16.51
N LYS A 59 -4.86 -14.92 -17.75
CA LYS A 59 -5.06 -13.64 -18.45
C LYS A 59 -6.50 -13.19 -18.29
N ASN A 60 -6.73 -11.89 -18.31
CA ASN A 60 -8.07 -11.28 -18.22
C ASN A 60 -8.90 -11.73 -17.00
N ALA A 61 -8.22 -12.13 -15.90
CA ALA A 61 -8.89 -12.66 -14.71
C ALA A 61 -9.62 -11.59 -13.88
N ILE A 62 -9.23 -10.32 -14.03
CA ILE A 62 -9.80 -9.21 -13.28
C ILE A 62 -9.98 -7.98 -14.18
N ASP A 63 -11.13 -7.29 -14.04
CA ASP A 63 -11.43 -6.05 -14.75
C ASP A 63 -12.45 -5.21 -13.99
N ALA A 64 -12.67 -3.95 -14.44
CA ALA A 64 -13.74 -3.10 -13.96
C ALA A 64 -14.45 -2.39 -15.12
N ARG A 65 -15.73 -2.09 -14.92
CA ARG A 65 -16.57 -1.35 -15.86
C ARG A 65 -17.70 -0.62 -15.15
N LEU A 66 -18.28 0.38 -15.79
CA LEU A 66 -19.48 1.03 -15.27
C LEU A 66 -20.61 0.01 -15.07
N ALA A 67 -21.37 0.17 -14.00
CA ALA A 67 -22.59 -0.57 -13.80
C ALA A 67 -23.55 -0.32 -15.00
N PRO A 68 -24.26 -1.35 -15.49
CA PRO A 68 -25.23 -1.15 -16.58
C PRO A 68 -26.36 -0.20 -16.14
N THR A 69 -26.98 0.46 -17.11
CA THR A 69 -28.25 1.16 -16.89
C THR A 69 -29.42 0.17 -16.85
N VAL A 70 -30.57 0.61 -16.37
CA VAL A 70 -31.77 -0.22 -16.35
C VAL A 70 -32.17 -0.64 -17.76
N GLU A 71 -31.87 0.19 -18.78
CA GLU A 71 -32.15 -0.10 -20.19
C GLU A 71 -31.19 -1.15 -20.77
N GLU A 72 -29.93 -1.18 -20.26
CA GLU A 72 -28.92 -2.16 -20.70
C GLU A 72 -29.11 -3.52 -20.02
N ASP A 73 -29.50 -3.52 -18.75
CA ASP A 73 -29.73 -4.73 -17.95
C ASP A 73 -30.74 -4.43 -16.83
N SER A 74 -32.01 -4.81 -17.04
CA SER A 74 -33.08 -4.58 -16.07
C SER A 74 -32.99 -5.43 -14.80
N ASP A 75 -32.22 -6.51 -14.84
CA ASP A 75 -32.07 -7.45 -13.72
C ASP A 75 -30.85 -7.10 -12.85
N PHE A 76 -29.96 -6.22 -13.33
CA PHE A 76 -28.81 -5.77 -12.55
C PHE A 76 -29.23 -4.95 -11.34
N SER A 77 -28.70 -5.31 -10.18
CA SER A 77 -28.92 -4.54 -8.95
C SER A 77 -27.61 -4.39 -8.17
N ILE A 78 -27.33 -3.18 -7.71
CA ILE A 78 -26.22 -2.90 -6.78
C ILE A 78 -26.38 -3.59 -5.43
N TYR A 79 -27.57 -4.08 -5.12
CA TYR A 79 -27.89 -4.85 -3.91
C TYR A 79 -27.73 -6.36 -4.10
N ASP A 80 -27.46 -6.80 -5.34
CA ASP A 80 -27.15 -8.20 -5.61
C ASP A 80 -25.67 -8.47 -5.25
N SER A 81 -25.48 -9.29 -4.22
CA SER A 81 -24.16 -9.62 -3.69
C SER A 81 -23.28 -10.41 -4.67
N THR A 82 -23.82 -10.94 -5.74
CA THR A 82 -23.06 -11.66 -6.78
C THR A 82 -22.17 -10.74 -7.63
N TYR A 83 -22.46 -9.43 -7.62
CA TYR A 83 -21.68 -8.45 -8.37
C TYR A 83 -20.70 -7.72 -7.45
N PRO A 84 -19.37 -7.88 -7.63
CA PRO A 84 -18.39 -7.00 -6.99
C PRO A 84 -18.64 -5.55 -7.37
N PHE A 85 -18.79 -4.66 -6.38
CA PHE A 85 -19.23 -3.28 -6.61
C PHE A 85 -18.28 -2.26 -5.97
N ILE A 86 -18.04 -1.15 -6.66
CA ILE A 86 -17.27 -0.01 -6.17
C ILE A 86 -18.17 1.22 -6.16
N SER A 87 -18.40 1.79 -4.96
CA SER A 87 -19.24 2.98 -4.80
C SER A 87 -18.44 4.19 -4.31
N TRP A 88 -18.70 5.33 -4.96
CA TRP A 88 -18.26 6.63 -4.51
C TRP A 88 -19.27 7.21 -3.51
N LYS A 89 -18.80 7.52 -2.31
CA LYS A 89 -19.66 7.99 -1.21
C LYS A 89 -19.36 9.41 -0.81
N ILE A 90 -20.36 10.25 -0.78
CA ILE A 90 -20.29 11.62 -0.27
C ILE A 90 -20.43 11.56 1.25
N SER A 91 -19.33 11.72 1.96
CA SER A 91 -19.27 11.67 3.42
C SER A 91 -18.10 12.47 3.95
N GLY A 92 -18.21 12.95 5.20
CA GLY A 92 -17.10 13.56 5.94
C GLY A 92 -16.11 12.56 6.55
N GLN A 93 -16.29 11.25 6.33
CA GLN A 93 -15.35 10.23 6.80
C GLN A 93 -14.12 10.15 5.87
N ASN A 94 -12.92 10.24 6.43
CA ASN A 94 -11.67 10.10 5.68
C ASN A 94 -11.27 8.61 5.64
N ASN A 95 -11.97 7.81 4.84
CA ASN A 95 -11.75 6.36 4.79
C ASN A 95 -12.14 5.76 3.43
N ALA A 96 -11.70 4.52 3.22
CA ALA A 96 -12.22 3.57 2.25
C ALA A 96 -12.39 2.22 2.95
N TYR A 97 -13.14 1.29 2.38
CA TYR A 97 -13.32 -0.06 2.94
C TYR A 97 -13.72 -1.04 1.85
N GLY A 98 -13.28 -2.28 2.00
CA GLY A 98 -13.60 -3.38 1.09
C GLY A 98 -13.95 -4.67 1.84
N PRO A 99 -15.18 -4.81 2.44
CA PRO A 99 -15.57 -6.04 3.11
C PRO A 99 -15.70 -7.19 2.11
N THR A 100 -15.25 -8.37 2.54
CA THR A 100 -15.25 -9.61 1.76
C THR A 100 -15.91 -10.75 2.53
N PRO A 101 -17.24 -10.83 2.55
CA PRO A 101 -17.93 -12.01 3.10
C PRO A 101 -17.46 -13.28 2.40
N CYS A 102 -17.08 -14.27 3.19
CA CYS A 102 -16.62 -15.57 2.70
C CYS A 102 -17.54 -16.70 3.15
N GLU A 103 -17.65 -17.72 2.33
CA GLU A 103 -18.29 -18.97 2.73
C GLU A 103 -17.41 -19.69 3.78
N PRO A 104 -17.90 -19.94 5.02
CA PRO A 104 -17.04 -20.37 6.12
C PRO A 104 -16.35 -21.73 5.92
N ARG A 105 -16.91 -22.63 5.09
CA ARG A 105 -16.37 -23.97 4.88
C ARG A 105 -15.27 -24.02 3.83
N SER A 106 -15.34 -23.13 2.83
CA SER A 106 -14.41 -23.15 1.68
C SER A 106 -13.44 -21.96 1.69
N GLY A 107 -13.78 -20.86 2.39
CA GLY A 107 -13.06 -19.59 2.28
C GLY A 107 -13.27 -18.89 0.94
N GLU A 108 -14.28 -19.32 0.15
CA GLU A 108 -14.64 -18.66 -1.10
C GLU A 108 -15.25 -17.29 -0.82
N ILE A 109 -14.75 -16.26 -1.49
CA ILE A 109 -15.33 -14.92 -1.41
C ILE A 109 -16.62 -14.93 -2.23
N ILE A 110 -17.72 -14.56 -1.60
CA ILE A 110 -19.08 -14.63 -2.20
C ILE A 110 -19.65 -13.27 -2.51
N ALA A 111 -19.10 -12.21 -1.92
CA ALA A 111 -19.54 -10.84 -2.16
C ALA A 111 -18.39 -9.86 -1.90
N CYS A 112 -18.50 -8.69 -2.48
CA CYS A 112 -17.57 -7.59 -2.24
C CYS A 112 -18.24 -6.26 -2.58
N HIS A 113 -18.05 -5.26 -1.71
CA HIS A 113 -18.52 -3.91 -1.97
C HIS A 113 -17.49 -2.92 -1.44
N ILE A 114 -16.68 -2.34 -2.32
CA ILE A 114 -15.74 -1.29 -1.96
C ILE A 114 -16.50 0.04 -1.86
N GLY A 115 -16.34 0.72 -0.73
CA GLY A 115 -16.83 2.08 -0.52
C GLY A 115 -15.67 3.04 -0.39
N ILE A 116 -15.59 4.04 -1.25
CA ILE A 116 -14.62 5.13 -1.14
C ILE A 116 -15.32 6.43 -0.77
N PHE A 117 -14.86 7.08 0.28
CA PHE A 117 -15.40 8.37 0.73
C PHE A 117 -14.64 9.53 0.08
N CYS A 118 -15.36 10.50 -0.48
CA CYS A 118 -14.75 11.65 -1.17
C CYS A 118 -13.78 12.46 -0.28
N SER A 119 -13.97 12.44 1.02
CA SER A 119 -13.11 13.14 2.00
C SER A 119 -11.75 12.47 2.22
N VAL A 120 -11.50 11.28 1.68
CA VAL A 120 -10.15 10.66 1.69
C VAL A 120 -9.12 11.59 1.03
N LEU A 121 -9.53 12.37 0.01
CA LEU A 121 -8.66 13.37 -0.64
C LEU A 121 -8.15 14.44 0.34
N ASN A 122 -8.94 14.82 1.34
CA ASN A 122 -8.50 15.80 2.35
C ASN A 122 -7.38 15.22 3.24
N LEU A 123 -7.46 13.94 3.55
CA LEU A 123 -6.41 13.24 4.30
C LEU A 123 -5.13 13.15 3.46
N GLU A 124 -5.27 12.65 2.23
CA GLU A 124 -4.15 12.50 1.30
C GLU A 124 -3.44 13.84 1.04
N GLN A 125 -4.19 14.94 0.90
CA GLN A 125 -3.61 16.27 0.67
C GLN A 125 -2.74 16.74 1.84
N LYS A 126 -3.20 16.57 3.08
CA LYS A 126 -2.44 16.95 4.27
C LYS A 126 -1.17 16.13 4.42
N TRP A 127 -1.28 14.84 4.22
CA TRP A 127 -0.17 13.91 4.34
C TRP A 127 0.86 14.10 3.22
N TYR A 128 0.40 14.36 2.00
CA TYR A 128 1.28 14.67 0.89
C TYR A 128 2.10 15.93 1.14
N PHE A 129 1.50 16.96 1.74
CA PHE A 129 2.23 18.17 2.16
C PHE A 129 3.35 17.83 3.14
N ALA A 130 3.08 17.07 4.19
CA ALA A 130 4.08 16.73 5.20
C ALA A 130 5.17 15.79 4.65
N GLN A 131 4.80 14.79 3.85
CA GLN A 131 5.73 13.78 3.35
C GLN A 131 6.54 14.24 2.13
N CYS A 132 5.94 15.05 1.25
CA CYS A 132 6.51 15.38 -0.05
C CYS A 132 6.76 16.88 -0.27
N GLY A 133 6.32 17.76 0.63
CA GLY A 133 6.43 19.22 0.45
C GLY A 133 7.86 19.73 0.33
N ALA A 134 8.84 19.03 0.87
CA ALA A 134 10.26 19.41 0.71
C ALA A 134 10.83 19.08 -0.67
N ASN A 135 10.21 18.15 -1.43
CA ASN A 135 10.76 17.66 -2.69
C ASN A 135 9.78 17.71 -3.87
N ASP A 136 8.53 18.15 -3.64
CA ASP A 136 7.54 18.36 -4.68
C ASP A 136 6.75 19.66 -4.48
N PRO A 137 7.00 20.70 -5.29
CA PRO A 137 6.27 21.96 -5.21
C PRO A 137 4.75 21.83 -5.43
N GLN A 138 4.27 20.75 -6.06
CA GLN A 138 2.83 20.54 -6.22
C GLN A 138 2.13 20.34 -4.87
N ALA A 139 2.84 19.85 -3.84
CA ALA A 139 2.34 19.71 -2.48
C ALA A 139 1.99 21.06 -1.82
N TRP A 140 2.53 22.17 -2.33
CA TRP A 140 2.27 23.52 -1.78
C TRP A 140 0.90 24.06 -2.19
N ASN A 141 0.28 23.52 -3.21
CA ASN A 141 -1.05 23.93 -3.64
C ASN A 141 -2.10 23.69 -2.53
N ILE A 142 -3.07 24.58 -2.45
CA ILE A 142 -4.20 24.44 -1.49
C ILE A 142 -5.07 23.25 -1.90
N GLU A 143 -5.28 23.06 -3.18
CA GLU A 143 -5.87 21.85 -3.76
C GLU A 143 -4.84 21.19 -4.65
N LEU A 144 -4.62 19.90 -4.48
CA LEU A 144 -3.69 19.14 -5.32
C LEU A 144 -4.18 19.11 -6.77
N PRO A 145 -3.28 19.16 -7.75
CA PRO A 145 -3.64 18.98 -9.16
C PRO A 145 -4.41 17.67 -9.39
N ASP A 146 -5.32 17.68 -10.36
CA ASP A 146 -6.14 16.50 -10.68
C ASP A 146 -5.30 15.25 -10.97
N SER A 147 -4.12 15.39 -11.58
CA SER A 147 -3.19 14.28 -11.81
C SER A 147 -2.68 13.64 -10.52
N LEU A 148 -2.42 14.45 -9.48
CA LEU A 148 -2.02 13.94 -8.16
C LEU A 148 -3.21 13.30 -7.42
N GLN A 149 -4.39 13.92 -7.47
CA GLN A 149 -5.60 13.34 -6.91
C GLN A 149 -5.90 11.97 -7.56
N TYR A 150 -5.72 11.87 -8.88
CA TYR A 150 -5.86 10.63 -9.62
C TYR A 150 -4.95 9.52 -9.06
N GLU A 151 -3.66 9.81 -8.93
CA GLU A 151 -2.68 8.84 -8.41
C GLU A 151 -2.97 8.45 -6.95
N GLN A 152 -3.46 9.38 -6.11
CA GLN A 152 -3.82 9.10 -4.73
C GLN A 152 -5.04 8.17 -4.64
N ILE A 153 -6.09 8.48 -5.38
CA ILE A 153 -7.30 7.64 -5.43
C ILE A 153 -6.97 6.26 -6.00
N LYS A 154 -6.14 6.21 -7.04
CA LYS A 154 -5.68 4.96 -7.64
C LYS A 154 -4.96 4.08 -6.61
N GLN A 155 -4.02 4.64 -5.85
CA GLN A 155 -3.29 3.92 -4.80
C GLN A 155 -4.24 3.35 -3.74
N VAL A 156 -5.14 4.19 -3.19
CA VAL A 156 -6.11 3.76 -2.18
C VAL A 156 -7.00 2.64 -2.74
N LEU A 157 -7.51 2.79 -3.94
CA LEU A 157 -8.37 1.78 -4.56
C LEU A 157 -7.64 0.49 -4.88
N THR A 158 -6.40 0.56 -5.37
CA THR A 158 -5.58 -0.64 -5.60
C THR A 158 -5.39 -1.43 -4.30
N HIS A 159 -5.20 -0.73 -3.16
CA HIS A 159 -5.13 -1.33 -1.84
C HIS A 159 -6.46 -1.98 -1.44
N GLU A 160 -7.58 -1.28 -1.55
CA GLU A 160 -8.91 -1.84 -1.22
C GLU A 160 -9.28 -3.05 -2.10
N VAL A 161 -8.92 -3.02 -3.38
CA VAL A 161 -9.07 -4.19 -4.27
C VAL A 161 -8.27 -5.36 -3.73
N GLY A 162 -7.05 -5.15 -3.23
CA GLY A 162 -6.24 -6.20 -2.60
C GLY A 162 -6.97 -6.91 -1.46
N HIS A 163 -7.65 -6.16 -0.58
CA HIS A 163 -8.49 -6.75 0.46
C HIS A 163 -9.60 -7.62 -0.13
N THR A 164 -10.23 -7.19 -1.20
CA THR A 164 -11.28 -7.96 -1.87
C THR A 164 -10.78 -9.19 -2.62
N LEU A 165 -9.48 -9.31 -2.80
CA LEU A 165 -8.81 -10.51 -3.33
C LEU A 165 -8.38 -11.49 -2.21
N GLY A 166 -8.60 -11.13 -0.95
CA GLY A 166 -8.30 -11.95 0.21
C GLY A 166 -6.94 -11.65 0.87
N LEU A 167 -6.34 -10.49 0.58
CA LEU A 167 -5.09 -10.05 1.19
C LEU A 167 -5.35 -9.25 2.47
N GLU A 168 -4.51 -9.46 3.47
CA GLU A 168 -4.47 -8.67 4.69
C GLU A 168 -3.32 -7.65 4.63
N HIS A 169 -3.31 -6.68 5.58
CA HIS A 169 -2.22 -5.71 5.65
C HIS A 169 -0.87 -6.40 5.91
N ASN A 170 0.10 -6.14 5.05
CA ASN A 170 1.48 -6.56 5.22
C ASN A 170 2.38 -5.37 5.56
N PHE A 171 2.44 -4.99 6.84
CA PHE A 171 3.26 -3.87 7.32
C PHE A 171 4.78 -4.11 7.25
N LEU A 172 5.22 -5.27 6.78
CA LEU A 172 6.63 -5.52 6.47
C LEU A 172 6.97 -5.11 5.03
N GLY A 173 5.98 -4.82 4.22
CA GLY A 173 6.13 -4.52 2.79
C GLY A 173 7.00 -3.31 2.50
N SER A 174 6.95 -2.27 3.34
CA SER A 174 7.73 -1.03 3.21
C SER A 174 9.20 -1.16 3.66
N SER A 175 9.55 -2.18 4.46
CA SER A 175 10.83 -2.29 5.14
C SER A 175 11.89 -3.14 4.42
N HIS A 176 11.78 -3.35 3.10
CA HIS A 176 12.72 -4.19 2.35
C HIS A 176 13.82 -3.39 1.63
N TYR A 177 13.56 -2.15 1.26
CA TYR A 177 14.46 -1.39 0.40
C TYR A 177 15.34 -0.42 1.18
N SER A 178 16.60 -0.30 0.77
CA SER A 178 17.52 0.68 1.35
C SER A 178 17.16 2.11 0.93
N ILE A 179 17.63 3.09 1.68
CA ILE A 179 17.43 4.51 1.35
C ILE A 179 18.01 4.87 -0.03
N ASP A 180 19.09 4.22 -0.45
CA ASP A 180 19.69 4.43 -1.76
C ASP A 180 18.78 3.90 -2.88
N GLN A 181 18.19 2.72 -2.70
CA GLN A 181 17.18 2.17 -3.61
C GLN A 181 15.92 3.05 -3.67
N LEU A 182 15.50 3.60 -2.53
CA LEU A 182 14.35 4.52 -2.46
C LEU A 182 14.60 5.88 -3.15
N ARG A 183 15.86 6.20 -3.49
CA ARG A 183 16.27 7.39 -4.25
C ARG A 183 16.65 7.12 -5.68
N ASP A 184 16.65 5.87 -6.10
CA ASP A 184 17.00 5.43 -7.44
C ASP A 184 15.73 5.30 -8.31
N ASN A 185 15.56 6.20 -9.28
CA ASN A 185 14.39 6.22 -10.17
C ASN A 185 14.27 4.95 -11.02
N ASP A 186 15.39 4.37 -11.45
CA ASP A 186 15.38 3.17 -12.29
C ASP A 186 14.97 1.95 -11.47
N PHE A 187 15.48 1.83 -10.24
CA PHE A 187 15.03 0.82 -9.29
C PHE A 187 13.53 0.96 -9.01
N LEU A 188 13.07 2.14 -8.64
CA LEU A 188 11.67 2.41 -8.31
C LEU A 188 10.72 2.23 -9.49
N SER A 189 11.20 2.39 -10.73
CA SER A 189 10.39 2.10 -11.92
C SER A 189 10.01 0.62 -12.03
N GLN A 190 10.85 -0.27 -11.51
CA GLN A 190 10.68 -1.72 -11.54
C GLN A 190 9.98 -2.26 -10.29
N TYR A 191 10.39 -1.81 -9.09
CA TYR A 191 10.04 -2.46 -7.82
C TYR A 191 9.06 -1.68 -6.94
N SER A 192 8.75 -0.42 -7.22
CA SER A 192 7.97 0.41 -6.30
C SER A 192 8.76 0.84 -5.04
N ILE A 193 8.12 1.56 -4.10
CA ILE A 193 8.73 1.97 -2.83
C ILE A 193 8.58 0.93 -1.72
N GLY A 194 7.80 -0.12 -1.96
CA GLY A 194 7.60 -1.23 -1.05
C GLY A 194 7.24 -2.50 -1.80
N SER A 195 7.39 -3.66 -1.18
CA SER A 195 7.10 -4.97 -1.77
C SER A 195 5.60 -5.29 -1.81
N SER A 196 4.77 -4.53 -1.10
CA SER A 196 3.32 -4.74 -1.02
C SER A 196 2.53 -3.44 -1.02
N ILE A 197 1.48 -3.37 -1.85
CA ILE A 197 0.46 -2.31 -1.80
C ILE A 197 -0.41 -2.44 -0.53
N MET A 198 -0.37 -3.59 0.13
CA MET A 198 -1.13 -3.83 1.36
C MET A 198 -0.47 -3.25 2.61
N ASP A 199 0.65 -2.53 2.45
CA ASP A 199 1.24 -1.70 3.49
C ASP A 199 0.65 -0.29 3.49
N TYR A 200 0.63 0.34 4.66
CA TYR A 200 0.27 1.74 4.78
C TYR A 200 1.51 2.62 4.57
N VAL A 201 1.97 2.70 3.35
CA VAL A 201 3.00 3.63 2.90
C VAL A 201 2.45 4.46 1.74
N ARG A 202 2.35 5.78 1.91
CA ARG A 202 1.65 6.63 0.94
C ARG A 202 2.57 7.28 -0.06
N CYS A 203 3.69 7.80 0.42
CA CYS A 203 4.64 8.51 -0.42
C CYS A 203 6.06 8.29 0.07
N ASN A 204 7.03 8.43 -0.84
CA ASN A 204 8.44 8.31 -0.55
C ASN A 204 8.99 9.57 0.14
N TYR A 205 8.88 9.62 1.45
CA TYR A 205 9.42 10.71 2.26
C TYR A 205 10.94 10.62 2.53
N ALA A 206 11.60 9.57 2.04
CA ALA A 206 13.05 9.43 2.10
C ALA A 206 13.79 10.28 1.05
N LEU A 207 13.05 10.89 0.10
CA LEU A 207 13.61 11.75 -0.94
C LEU A 207 14.11 13.07 -0.37
N ARG A 208 15.23 13.55 -0.90
CA ARG A 208 15.78 14.89 -0.66
C ARG A 208 15.27 15.85 -1.74
N PRO A 209 15.32 17.18 -1.52
CA PRO A 209 14.90 18.17 -2.51
C PRO A 209 15.56 18.04 -3.89
N GLN A 210 16.82 17.54 -3.94
CA GLN A 210 17.58 17.34 -5.16
C GLN A 210 17.38 16.00 -5.86
N ASP A 211 16.73 15.02 -5.23
CA ASP A 211 16.54 13.69 -5.80
C ASP A 211 15.52 13.74 -6.94
N LYS A 212 15.90 13.16 -8.07
CA LYS A 212 15.09 13.18 -9.31
C LYS A 212 14.38 11.83 -9.47
N VAL A 213 13.24 11.71 -8.83
CA VAL A 213 12.38 10.53 -8.94
C VAL A 213 11.06 10.94 -9.58
N ASP A 214 10.63 10.22 -10.60
CA ASP A 214 9.37 10.46 -11.29
C ASP A 214 8.18 10.34 -10.33
N LEU A 215 7.17 11.16 -10.52
CA LEU A 215 6.02 11.26 -9.61
C LEU A 215 5.34 9.90 -9.37
N ARG A 216 5.12 9.13 -10.43
CA ARG A 216 4.53 7.78 -10.36
C ARG A 216 5.37 6.77 -9.56
N ASN A 217 6.68 7.00 -9.46
CA ASN A 217 7.63 6.12 -8.76
C ASN A 217 7.78 6.48 -7.27
N ARG A 218 7.16 7.58 -6.82
CA ARG A 218 7.19 8.01 -5.41
C ARG A 218 6.12 7.34 -4.54
N ARG A 219 5.32 6.43 -5.12
CA ARG A 219 4.19 5.78 -4.45
C ARG A 219 4.31 4.27 -4.46
N VAL A 220 3.66 3.64 -3.49
CA VAL A 220 3.54 2.18 -3.48
C VAL A 220 2.59 1.71 -4.58
N ARG A 221 2.91 0.59 -5.19
CA ARG A 221 2.14 -0.11 -6.23
C ARG A 221 2.09 -1.59 -5.89
N VAL A 222 1.31 -2.37 -6.64
CA VAL A 222 1.30 -3.84 -6.54
C VAL A 222 2.73 -4.38 -6.67
N GLY A 223 3.25 -4.88 -5.56
CA GLY A 223 4.65 -5.27 -5.41
C GLY A 223 4.90 -6.77 -5.58
N GLU A 224 6.10 -7.19 -5.25
CA GLU A 224 6.50 -8.59 -5.42
C GLU A 224 5.78 -9.52 -4.42
N TYR A 225 5.55 -9.05 -3.19
CA TYR A 225 4.76 -9.78 -2.22
C TYR A 225 3.32 -10.00 -2.72
N ASP A 226 2.68 -8.95 -3.23
CA ASP A 226 1.30 -9.04 -3.70
C ASP A 226 1.16 -10.02 -4.86
N LYS A 227 2.09 -9.96 -5.81
CA LYS A 227 2.14 -10.87 -6.96
C LYS A 227 2.34 -12.32 -6.51
N TRP A 228 3.21 -12.56 -5.52
CA TRP A 228 3.40 -13.88 -4.92
C TRP A 228 2.14 -14.34 -4.18
N ALA A 229 1.51 -13.47 -3.39
CA ALA A 229 0.32 -13.82 -2.61
C ALA A 229 -0.87 -14.20 -3.50
N ILE A 230 -1.07 -13.48 -4.62
CA ILE A 230 -2.05 -13.85 -5.64
C ILE A 230 -1.67 -15.18 -6.31
N GLU A 231 -0.42 -15.36 -6.68
CA GLU A 231 0.05 -16.64 -7.26
C GLU A 231 -0.20 -17.79 -6.28
N TRP A 232 0.18 -17.65 -5.02
CA TRP A 232 -0.05 -18.65 -3.97
C TRP A 232 -1.54 -18.97 -3.75
N GLY A 233 -2.38 -17.94 -3.78
CA GLY A 233 -3.82 -18.08 -3.54
C GLY A 233 -4.61 -18.62 -4.71
N TYR A 234 -4.24 -18.28 -5.95
CA TYR A 234 -5.06 -18.52 -7.13
C TYR A 234 -4.49 -19.52 -8.14
N ARG A 235 -3.16 -19.78 -8.12
CA ARG A 235 -2.54 -20.73 -9.02
C ARG A 235 -3.09 -22.14 -8.82
N ILE A 236 -3.38 -22.84 -9.92
CA ILE A 236 -3.74 -24.25 -9.92
C ILE A 236 -2.45 -25.07 -9.94
N PHE A 237 -2.15 -25.74 -8.82
CA PHE A 237 -0.98 -26.61 -8.72
C PHE A 237 -1.23 -27.97 -9.33
N PRO A 238 -0.24 -28.61 -9.99
CA PRO A 238 -0.39 -29.94 -10.52
C PRO A 238 -0.60 -30.96 -9.39
N GLY A 239 -1.32 -32.05 -9.69
CA GLY A 239 -1.56 -33.13 -8.75
C GLY A 239 -2.82 -33.93 -9.11
N LYS A 240 -2.78 -35.25 -8.86
CA LYS A 240 -3.88 -36.15 -9.17
C LYS A 240 -5.10 -35.94 -8.28
N ASP A 241 -4.85 -35.45 -7.07
CA ASP A 241 -5.87 -35.19 -6.06
C ASP A 241 -5.54 -33.93 -5.25
N ALA A 242 -6.42 -33.55 -4.33
CA ALA A 242 -6.27 -32.39 -3.49
C ALA A 242 -5.01 -32.45 -2.59
N SER A 243 -4.65 -33.64 -2.09
CA SER A 243 -3.51 -33.82 -1.20
C SER A 243 -2.18 -33.60 -1.96
N GLU A 244 -2.07 -34.14 -3.18
CA GLU A 244 -0.88 -33.95 -4.02
C GLU A 244 -0.74 -32.48 -4.46
N ARG A 245 -1.84 -31.84 -4.82
CA ARG A 245 -1.86 -30.38 -5.14
C ARG A 245 -1.40 -29.54 -3.98
N GLU A 246 -1.87 -29.83 -2.77
CA GLU A 246 -1.48 -29.15 -1.55
C GLU A 246 0.01 -29.34 -1.22
N LYS A 247 0.53 -30.58 -1.37
CA LYS A 247 1.95 -30.86 -1.20
C LYS A 247 2.80 -30.02 -2.17
N ASN A 248 2.41 -29.99 -3.45
CA ASN A 248 3.14 -29.24 -4.47
C ASN A 248 3.09 -27.73 -4.21
N ARG A 249 1.95 -27.21 -3.75
CA ARG A 249 1.81 -25.80 -3.30
C ARG A 249 2.75 -25.50 -2.13
N THR A 250 2.81 -26.39 -1.14
CA THR A 250 3.65 -26.23 0.05
C THR A 250 5.14 -26.21 -0.33
N LEU A 251 5.59 -27.14 -1.17
CA LEU A 251 6.99 -27.17 -1.63
C LEU A 251 7.36 -25.91 -2.43
N TRP A 252 6.47 -25.49 -3.32
CA TRP A 252 6.67 -24.25 -4.08
C TRP A 252 6.76 -23.04 -3.15
N ASN A 253 5.89 -22.98 -2.14
CA ASN A 253 5.89 -21.88 -1.19
C ASN A 253 7.16 -21.84 -0.33
N GLN A 254 7.64 -22.99 0.16
CA GLN A 254 8.90 -23.07 0.91
C GLN A 254 10.09 -22.53 0.12
N GLU A 255 10.13 -22.76 -1.19
CA GLU A 255 11.18 -22.21 -2.03
C GLU A 255 11.04 -20.69 -2.20
N LYS A 256 9.82 -20.19 -2.38
CA LYS A 256 9.53 -18.75 -2.50
C LYS A 256 9.85 -17.97 -1.23
N GLN A 257 9.56 -18.55 -0.06
CA GLN A 257 9.80 -17.91 1.24
C GLN A 257 11.30 -17.75 1.60
N LYS A 258 12.20 -18.21 0.77
CA LYS A 258 13.64 -17.88 0.89
C LYS A 258 13.93 -16.43 0.49
N ASP A 259 13.03 -15.78 -0.23
CA ASP A 259 13.11 -14.37 -0.57
C ASP A 259 12.46 -13.53 0.53
N PRO A 260 13.22 -12.71 1.31
CA PRO A 260 12.68 -11.90 2.38
C PRO A 260 11.60 -10.91 1.93
N SER A 261 11.63 -10.45 0.67
CA SER A 261 10.64 -9.50 0.15
C SER A 261 9.23 -10.09 0.05
N LEU A 262 9.11 -11.42 0.20
CA LEU A 262 7.85 -12.16 0.21
C LEU A 262 7.36 -12.50 1.63
N HIS A 263 8.05 -12.02 2.67
CA HIS A 263 7.63 -12.26 4.04
C HIS A 263 6.43 -11.39 4.42
N PHE A 264 5.64 -11.92 5.34
CA PHE A 264 4.44 -11.26 5.88
C PHE A 264 4.60 -10.93 7.36
N SER A 265 4.23 -9.73 7.74
CA SER A 265 3.99 -9.39 9.14
C SER A 265 2.91 -8.34 9.29
N GLY A 266 1.92 -8.64 10.13
CA GLY A 266 0.84 -7.71 10.46
C GLY A 266 1.28 -6.58 11.38
N ARG A 267 2.00 -6.81 12.47
CA ARG A 267 2.54 -5.80 13.42
C ARG A 267 3.40 -6.43 14.52
N MET A 268 3.76 -7.68 14.39
CA MET A 268 4.51 -8.39 15.43
C MET A 268 6.03 -8.23 15.30
N ASP A 269 6.48 -7.62 14.21
CA ASP A 269 7.89 -7.31 13.93
C ASP A 269 8.10 -5.80 14.06
N VAL A 270 9.18 -5.37 14.70
CA VAL A 270 9.50 -3.95 14.87
C VAL A 270 9.76 -3.21 13.56
N ARG A 271 10.00 -3.95 12.48
CA ARG A 271 10.13 -3.44 11.12
C ARG A 271 8.78 -3.29 10.42
N ALA A 272 7.72 -3.89 10.95
CA ALA A 272 6.38 -3.91 10.37
C ALA A 272 5.50 -2.86 11.08
N GLN A 273 5.64 -1.61 10.69
CA GLN A 273 4.91 -0.48 11.26
C GLN A 273 4.06 0.18 10.18
N ALA A 274 2.99 0.85 10.57
CA ALA A 274 2.17 1.59 9.62
C ALA A 274 2.83 2.93 9.29
N GLU A 275 2.84 3.31 8.03
CA GLU A 275 3.36 4.59 7.51
C GLU A 275 4.89 4.74 7.71
N ASP A 276 5.61 3.63 7.84
CA ASP A 276 7.06 3.58 7.84
C ASP A 276 7.60 3.34 6.42
N LEU A 277 8.90 3.41 6.26
CA LEU A 277 9.56 3.22 4.96
C LEU A 277 11.02 2.82 5.16
N GLY A 278 11.49 1.92 4.29
CA GLY A 278 12.89 1.54 4.17
C GLY A 278 13.38 0.56 5.24
N ASN A 279 14.49 -0.12 4.93
CA ASN A 279 15.05 -1.17 5.78
C ASN A 279 15.90 -0.65 6.96
N ASP A 280 16.08 0.66 7.07
CA ASP A 280 16.74 1.33 8.19
C ASP A 280 15.90 2.53 8.63
N HIS A 281 15.02 2.32 9.62
CA HIS A 281 14.11 3.34 10.13
C HIS A 281 14.84 4.55 10.72
N VAL A 282 16.07 4.37 11.26
CA VAL A 282 16.86 5.50 11.73
C VAL A 282 17.23 6.42 10.58
N MET A 283 17.76 5.85 9.48
CA MET A 283 18.16 6.65 8.31
C MET A 283 17.00 7.33 7.61
N VAL A 284 15.94 6.58 7.36
CA VAL A 284 14.79 7.09 6.58
C VAL A 284 14.01 8.11 7.38
N ASN A 285 13.73 7.85 8.67
CA ASN A 285 13.00 8.81 9.50
C ASN A 285 13.85 10.04 9.84
N THR A 286 15.17 9.92 9.94
CA THR A 286 16.07 11.10 9.99
C THR A 286 15.86 11.98 8.76
N GLN A 287 15.86 11.41 7.55
CA GLN A 287 15.62 12.19 6.34
C GLN A 287 14.22 12.82 6.33
N GLY A 288 13.19 12.07 6.76
CA GLY A 288 11.84 12.59 6.89
C GLY A 288 11.79 13.81 7.83
N ILE A 289 12.41 13.73 9.00
CA ILE A 289 12.48 14.85 9.96
C ILE A 289 13.22 16.05 9.37
N GLU A 290 14.32 15.85 8.65
CA GLU A 290 15.02 16.94 7.97
C GLU A 290 14.13 17.59 6.88
N ASN A 291 13.29 16.81 6.18
CA ASN A 291 12.30 17.36 5.25
C ASN A 291 11.22 18.18 5.99
N LEU A 292 10.76 17.76 7.17
CA LEU A 292 9.83 18.55 7.98
C LEU A 292 10.46 19.87 8.48
N LYS A 293 11.74 19.84 8.90
CA LYS A 293 12.49 21.06 9.26
C LYS A 293 12.56 22.02 8.07
N TYR A 294 12.87 21.49 6.87
CA TYR A 294 12.85 22.31 5.65
C TYR A 294 11.52 23.03 5.48
N LEU A 295 10.39 22.35 5.66
CA LEU A 295 9.08 22.98 5.57
C LEU A 295 8.89 24.11 6.61
N CYS A 296 9.39 23.91 7.82
CA CYS A 296 9.28 24.93 8.89
C CYS A 296 10.16 26.17 8.62
N GLU A 297 11.33 25.98 8.00
CA GLU A 297 12.31 27.03 7.70
C GLU A 297 11.96 27.82 6.42
N HIS A 298 11.05 27.33 5.59
CA HIS A 298 10.65 27.91 4.31
C HIS A 298 9.17 28.32 4.31
N PRO A 299 8.83 29.51 4.83
CA PRO A 299 7.41 29.94 4.93
C PRO A 299 6.67 30.03 3.60
N ASP A 300 7.38 30.20 2.49
CA ASP A 300 6.85 30.27 1.14
C ASP A 300 6.17 28.96 0.71
N VAL A 301 6.66 27.79 1.19
CA VAL A 301 6.05 26.49 0.86
C VAL A 301 4.64 26.32 1.45
N TRP A 302 4.30 27.09 2.48
CA TRP A 302 2.97 27.06 3.10
C TRP A 302 1.90 27.72 2.24
N ASN A 303 2.31 28.47 1.23
CA ASN A 303 1.44 29.16 0.26
C ASN A 303 0.32 29.98 0.97
N VAL A 304 0.73 30.80 1.95
CA VAL A 304 -0.18 31.65 2.71
C VAL A 304 -0.55 32.87 1.89
N THR A 305 -1.82 33.00 1.56
CA THR A 305 -2.40 34.15 0.87
C THR A 305 -3.58 34.70 1.67
N ASP A 306 -4.09 35.88 1.33
CA ASP A 306 -5.29 36.45 1.96
C ASP A 306 -6.53 35.55 1.83
N LYS A 307 -6.52 34.61 0.91
CA LYS A 307 -7.60 33.64 0.67
C LYS A 307 -7.37 32.28 1.34
N THR A 308 -6.19 32.05 1.91
CA THR A 308 -5.86 30.77 2.55
C THR A 308 -6.60 30.66 3.88
N SER A 309 -7.46 29.67 4.03
CA SER A 309 -8.21 29.48 5.27
C SER A 309 -7.28 29.02 6.41
N LEU A 310 -7.50 29.55 7.62
CA LEU A 310 -6.80 29.09 8.82
C LEU A 310 -6.92 27.57 9.03
N ARG A 311 -8.03 26.97 8.62
CA ARG A 311 -8.27 25.53 8.71
C ARG A 311 -7.27 24.72 7.86
N VAL A 312 -6.91 25.20 6.67
CA VAL A 312 -5.92 24.56 5.80
C VAL A 312 -4.54 24.62 6.45
N LEU A 313 -4.16 25.82 6.96
CA LEU A 313 -2.87 26.00 7.63
C LEU A 313 -2.77 25.15 8.89
N GLN A 314 -3.82 25.13 9.72
CA GLN A 314 -3.89 24.27 10.89
C GLN A 314 -3.74 22.80 10.50
N GLY A 315 -4.44 22.34 9.47
CA GLY A 315 -4.35 20.95 9.01
C GLY A 315 -2.96 20.56 8.52
N ARG A 316 -2.24 21.47 7.84
CA ARG A 316 -0.83 21.27 7.44
C ARG A 316 0.10 21.21 8.66
N TYR A 317 -0.07 22.13 9.60
CA TYR A 317 0.72 22.16 10.83
C TYR A 317 0.52 20.88 11.67
N GLU A 318 -0.74 20.47 11.86
CA GLU A 318 -1.06 19.21 12.53
C GLU A 318 -0.40 18.02 11.84
N ALA A 319 -0.46 17.93 10.50
CA ALA A 319 0.18 16.86 9.75
C ALA A 319 1.71 16.82 9.93
N VAL A 320 2.37 17.99 9.94
CA VAL A 320 3.82 18.07 10.21
C VAL A 320 4.15 17.54 11.60
N LEU A 321 3.40 17.93 12.63
CA LEU A 321 3.60 17.46 14.01
C LEU A 321 3.30 15.96 14.16
N GLU A 322 2.23 15.48 13.51
CA GLU A 322 1.84 14.07 13.55
C GLU A 322 2.93 13.19 12.92
N HIS A 323 3.46 13.56 11.74
CA HIS A 323 4.53 12.82 11.08
C HIS A 323 5.83 12.85 11.90
N TYR A 324 6.19 14.01 12.50
CA TYR A 324 7.36 14.06 13.39
C TYR A 324 7.23 13.04 14.54
N LYS A 325 6.09 13.04 15.24
CA LYS A 325 5.83 12.11 16.35
C LYS A 325 5.86 10.66 15.87
N GLN A 326 5.25 10.38 14.75
CA GLN A 326 5.17 9.03 14.18
C GLN A 326 6.55 8.51 13.79
N TRP A 327 7.35 9.31 13.08
CA TRP A 327 8.70 8.91 12.67
C TRP A 327 9.65 8.75 13.86
N VAL A 328 9.52 9.56 14.87
CA VAL A 328 10.20 9.33 16.15
C VAL A 328 9.76 7.99 16.76
N GLN A 329 8.45 7.72 16.80
CA GLN A 329 7.91 6.47 17.35
C GLN A 329 8.39 5.24 16.58
N HIS A 330 8.49 5.30 15.25
CA HIS A 330 9.03 4.21 14.44
C HIS A 330 10.44 3.82 14.89
N VAL A 331 11.29 4.81 15.13
CA VAL A 331 12.66 4.55 15.61
C VAL A 331 12.67 4.02 17.05
N LEU A 332 11.88 4.61 17.96
CA LEU A 332 11.81 4.19 19.36
C LEU A 332 11.33 2.74 19.53
N SER A 333 10.46 2.26 18.65
CA SER A 333 9.91 0.90 18.70
C SER A 333 10.98 -0.18 18.60
N HIS A 334 12.16 0.13 18.08
CA HIS A 334 13.28 -0.80 18.01
C HIS A 334 13.98 -1.03 19.38
N LEU A 335 13.84 -0.10 20.35
CA LEU A 335 14.43 -0.29 21.68
C LEU A 335 13.72 -1.43 22.44
N GLY A 336 14.45 -2.53 22.65
CA GLY A 336 13.89 -3.73 23.27
C GLY A 336 12.87 -4.46 22.38
N GLY A 337 12.77 -4.08 21.13
CA GLY A 337 11.88 -4.66 20.15
C GLY A 337 12.32 -6.04 19.69
N LYS A 338 11.41 -6.73 18.98
CA LYS A 338 11.66 -8.06 18.41
C LYS A 338 11.35 -8.04 16.91
N ARG A 339 12.09 -8.80 16.15
CA ARG A 339 11.87 -9.03 14.72
C ARG A 339 11.69 -10.51 14.43
N LEU A 340 11.01 -10.82 13.33
CA LEU A 340 10.93 -12.18 12.81
C LEU A 340 12.34 -12.74 12.63
N ALA A 341 12.53 -13.96 13.10
CA ALA A 341 13.77 -14.70 12.92
C ALA A 341 13.89 -15.20 11.47
N GLU A 342 15.11 -15.51 11.06
CA GLU A 342 15.33 -16.19 9.78
C GLU A 342 14.76 -17.62 9.84
N PRO A 343 14.41 -18.23 8.70
CA PRO A 343 13.74 -19.54 8.66
C PRO A 343 14.43 -20.67 9.41
N ASP A 344 15.75 -20.57 9.60
CA ASP A 344 16.58 -21.59 10.26
C ASP A 344 16.78 -21.34 11.78
N ASP A 345 16.23 -20.26 12.33
CA ASP A 345 16.28 -19.97 13.76
C ASP A 345 15.32 -20.85 14.56
N GLU A 346 15.71 -21.27 15.75
CA GLU A 346 14.85 -22.04 16.67
C GLU A 346 13.69 -21.22 17.23
N ASN A 347 13.82 -19.90 17.26
CA ASN A 347 12.82 -18.98 17.74
C ASN A 347 12.07 -18.31 16.58
N ILE A 348 10.78 -18.06 16.74
CA ILE A 348 9.98 -17.31 15.76
C ILE A 348 10.35 -15.82 15.76
N TYR A 349 10.68 -15.28 16.94
CA TYR A 349 11.08 -13.88 17.12
C TYR A 349 12.40 -13.79 17.85
N ILE A 350 13.27 -12.94 17.34
CA ILE A 350 14.57 -12.63 17.96
C ILE A 350 14.65 -11.15 18.36
N PRO A 351 15.43 -10.80 19.40
CA PRO A 351 15.64 -9.41 19.77
C PRO A 351 16.25 -8.59 18.64
N GLU A 352 15.96 -7.29 18.59
CA GLU A 352 16.63 -6.36 17.71
C GLU A 352 18.14 -6.33 17.95
N LYS A 353 18.92 -6.14 16.90
CA LYS A 353 20.39 -6.17 16.94
C LYS A 353 20.94 -5.10 17.87
N ALA A 354 21.91 -5.46 18.73
CA ALA A 354 22.52 -4.53 19.69
C ALA A 354 23.13 -3.29 19.01
N ASP A 355 23.73 -3.45 17.82
CA ASP A 355 24.32 -2.32 17.10
C ASP A 355 23.25 -1.41 16.50
N TYR A 356 22.08 -1.95 16.15
CA TYR A 356 20.95 -1.14 15.72
C TYR A 356 20.38 -0.32 16.90
N ASN A 357 20.28 -0.92 18.09
CA ASN A 357 19.90 -0.21 19.29
C ASN A 357 20.86 0.96 19.63
N LYS A 358 22.15 0.85 19.33
CA LYS A 358 23.08 1.99 19.47
C LYS A 358 22.76 3.13 18.51
N LYS A 359 22.40 2.82 17.24
CA LYS A 359 21.92 3.83 16.28
C LYS A 359 20.67 4.54 16.78
N VAL A 360 19.71 3.77 17.33
CA VAL A 360 18.48 4.32 17.92
C VAL A 360 18.80 5.26 19.08
N MET A 361 19.72 4.89 19.98
CA MET A 361 20.15 5.76 21.08
C MET A 361 20.79 7.07 20.59
N SER A 362 21.60 7.02 19.54
CA SER A 362 22.16 8.22 18.91
C SER A 362 21.09 9.12 18.31
N PHE A 363 20.07 8.54 17.69
CA PHE A 363 18.92 9.27 17.17
C PHE A 363 18.15 9.97 18.30
N ILE A 364 17.89 9.27 19.42
CA ILE A 364 17.21 9.84 20.59
C ILE A 364 17.97 11.06 21.11
N GLN A 365 19.29 10.95 21.24
CA GLN A 365 20.13 12.07 21.67
C GLN A 365 20.05 13.26 20.71
N ALA A 366 20.02 13.01 19.41
CA ALA A 366 19.99 14.08 18.41
C ALA A 366 18.62 14.77 18.26
N TYR A 367 17.53 14.01 18.37
CA TYR A 367 16.19 14.51 18.00
C TYR A 367 15.21 14.64 19.16
N ILE A 368 15.49 14.06 20.32
CA ILE A 368 14.57 14.09 21.48
C ILE A 368 15.20 14.84 22.65
N CYS A 369 16.44 14.47 23.03
CA CYS A 369 17.06 15.00 24.25
C CYS A 369 17.53 16.45 24.12
N LEU A 370 17.79 16.95 22.91
CA LEU A 370 18.23 18.35 22.71
C LEU A 370 17.14 19.40 23.02
N LEU A 371 15.88 19.04 22.90
CA LEU A 371 14.76 19.93 23.28
C LEU A 371 14.67 20.16 24.80
N TYR A 372 15.17 19.23 25.63
CA TYR A 372 15.17 19.35 27.09
C TYR A 372 16.39 20.07 27.66
N THR A 373 17.52 20.03 26.93
CA THR A 373 18.78 20.62 27.44
C THR A 373 18.95 22.11 27.13
N SER A 374 18.22 22.65 26.15
CA SER A 374 18.30 24.09 25.83
C SER A 374 17.44 24.94 26.75
N GLU A 375 16.33 24.42 27.28
CA GLU A 375 15.46 25.16 28.24
C GLU A 375 15.94 25.02 29.70
N ALA A 376 16.63 23.94 30.04
CA ALA A 376 17.15 23.72 31.41
C ALA A 376 18.50 24.42 31.69
N ALA A 377 19.13 25.05 30.69
CA ALA A 377 20.38 25.76 30.83
C ALA A 377 20.21 27.30 31.04
N ASP A 378 18.97 27.80 30.88
CA ASP A 378 18.67 29.22 31.01
C ASP A 378 17.87 29.61 32.31
N ASP A 379 17.64 28.63 33.20
CA ASP A 379 17.18 28.84 34.59
C ASP A 379 18.33 28.51 35.57
#